data_cb6f02134064a0880e824ed1a4575dcd
#
_entry.id   cb6f02134064a0880e824ed1a4575dcd
#
_cell.length_a   1.000
_cell.length_b   1.000
_cell.length_c   1.000
_cell.angle_alpha   90.00
_cell.angle_beta   90.00
_cell.angle_gamma   90.00
#
_symmetry.space_group_name_H-M   'P 1'
#
loop_
_entity.id
_entity.type
_entity.pdbx_description
1 polymer ?
#
loop_
_entity_poly.entity_id
_entity_poly.type
_entity_poly.pdbx_seq_one_letter_code
_entity_poly.pdbx_strand_id
1 'polypeptide(L)'
;MNLKTLFGAGLLAAASLLQSAQALAASDVLVTTEWLEKNLNNPKVRIIEVSVTPGVYERGHIPGAVNFAWHRDLVDPVRRDIASQENFQTLLRKSGISADTTTVLYGDNNNWFAAWGAWVFDVYGVDNVKLLDGGRVKWEAEKRALDNRAKTPVAGNVTVKAANKQLRAFLPDVIAAAEKRSDVQLVDIRSADEYNGKVFAPQGVQELAVRAGHVPGAVNVPWGQAVAADGTFKSAEELKKVYGAVGIDGSKPVITYCRIGERS
;
A
#
# COMPACT_ATOMS: atom_id res chain seq x y z
N MET A 1 17.67 71.76 -3.74
CA MET A 1 18.56 70.59 -3.66
C MET A 1 18.10 69.72 -2.50
N ASN A 2 17.34 68.65 -2.76
CA ASN A 2 17.02 67.64 -1.73
C ASN A 2 17.07 66.30 -2.42
N LEU A 3 18.04 65.53 -1.96
CA LEU A 3 18.34 64.15 -2.27
C LEU A 3 17.53 63.30 -1.31
N LYS A 4 16.56 62.53 -1.78
CA LYS A 4 15.95 61.38 -1.09
C LYS A 4 14.99 60.69 -2.07
N THR A 5 15.36 59.54 -2.58
CA THR A 5 14.49 58.38 -2.82
C THR A 5 15.23 57.38 -3.70
N LEU A 6 15.82 56.40 -3.09
CA LEU A 6 16.20 55.13 -3.72
C LEU A 6 16.44 54.12 -2.57
N PHE A 7 15.41 53.41 -2.15
CA PHE A 7 15.50 52.14 -1.44
C PHE A 7 14.08 51.56 -1.34
N GLY A 8 13.81 50.51 -2.09
CA GLY A 8 12.52 49.85 -1.99
C GLY A 8 12.19 48.90 -3.14
N ALA A 9 13.10 48.01 -3.50
CA ALA A 9 12.77 46.90 -4.38
C ALA A 9 13.75 45.76 -4.16
N GLY A 10 13.53 44.94 -3.15
CA GLY A 10 14.48 43.85 -2.88
C GLY A 10 14.05 42.86 -1.79
N LEU A 11 12.75 42.68 -1.53
CA LEU A 11 12.33 41.81 -0.44
C LEU A 11 11.08 40.94 -0.73
N LEU A 12 10.75 40.70 -1.99
CA LEU A 12 9.57 39.89 -2.35
C LEU A 12 9.88 38.61 -3.15
N ALA A 13 11.16 38.27 -3.37
CA ALA A 13 11.53 37.08 -4.13
C ALA A 13 12.05 35.91 -3.27
N ALA A 14 12.19 36.05 -1.95
CA ALA A 14 12.72 35.00 -1.09
C ALA A 14 11.64 34.13 -0.37
N ALA A 15 10.37 34.51 -0.44
CA ALA A 15 9.30 33.80 0.28
C ALA A 15 8.67 32.62 -0.51
N SER A 16 8.92 32.52 -1.82
CA SER A 16 8.30 31.48 -2.67
C SER A 16 9.12 30.20 -2.81
N LEU A 17 10.34 30.16 -2.33
CA LEU A 17 11.22 28.97 -2.39
C LEU A 17 11.22 28.12 -1.09
N LEU A 18 10.61 28.60 -0.03
CA LEU A 18 10.51 27.87 1.24
C LEU A 18 9.22 27.04 1.40
N GLN A 19 8.23 27.20 0.53
CA GLN A 19 6.99 26.44 0.56
C GLN A 19 7.05 25.07 -0.13
N SER A 20 8.06 24.81 -0.95
CA SER A 20 8.23 23.53 -1.64
C SER A 20 9.01 22.47 -0.84
N ALA A 21 9.61 22.84 0.29
CA ALA A 21 10.37 21.90 1.13
C ALA A 21 9.55 21.28 2.27
N GLN A 22 8.34 21.76 2.56
CA GLN A 22 7.47 21.21 3.60
C GLN A 22 6.44 20.18 3.12
N ALA A 23 6.35 19.93 1.82
CA ALA A 23 5.44 18.92 1.26
C ALA A 23 6.01 17.49 1.29
N LEU A 24 7.17 17.28 1.85
CA LEU A 24 7.87 15.99 1.91
C LEU A 24 8.08 15.44 3.33
N ALA A 25 7.17 15.73 4.25
CA ALA A 25 6.88 14.77 5.31
C ALA A 25 5.92 13.71 4.72
N ALA A 26 6.32 13.11 3.60
CA ALA A 26 5.71 11.90 3.09
C ALA A 26 5.77 10.88 4.22
N SER A 27 4.68 10.21 4.48
CA SER A 27 4.58 9.12 5.46
C SER A 27 5.84 8.27 5.36
N ASP A 28 6.40 7.88 6.50
CA ASP A 28 7.58 7.02 6.56
C ASP A 28 7.39 5.67 5.81
N VAL A 29 6.21 5.47 5.24
CA VAL A 29 5.73 4.26 4.54
C VAL A 29 5.85 4.35 3.01
N LEU A 30 5.95 5.53 2.41
CA LEU A 30 5.98 5.70 0.95
C LEU A 30 7.36 6.13 0.45
N VAL A 31 7.72 5.67 -0.74
CA VAL A 31 8.89 6.16 -1.49
C VAL A 31 8.49 6.54 -2.91
N THR A 32 9.09 7.59 -3.45
CA THR A 32 8.85 8.00 -4.83
C THR A 32 9.63 7.14 -5.83
N THR A 33 9.24 7.20 -7.09
CA THR A 33 9.94 6.53 -8.19
C THR A 33 11.38 7.05 -8.34
N GLU A 34 11.61 8.36 -8.14
CA GLU A 34 12.94 8.96 -8.16
C GLU A 34 13.82 8.46 -7.01
N TRP A 35 13.24 8.33 -5.81
CA TRP A 35 13.99 7.80 -4.68
C TRP A 35 14.42 6.36 -4.97
N LEU A 36 13.50 5.54 -5.47
CA LEU A 36 13.81 4.14 -5.77
C LEU A 36 14.85 4.02 -6.86
N GLU A 37 14.76 4.80 -7.95
CA GLU A 37 15.73 4.79 -9.03
C GLU A 37 17.15 5.11 -8.53
N LYS A 38 17.30 6.10 -7.66
CA LYS A 38 18.59 6.44 -7.03
C LYS A 38 19.13 5.34 -6.11
N ASN A 39 18.26 4.44 -5.64
CA ASN A 39 18.60 3.38 -4.70
C ASN A 39 18.63 1.96 -5.31
N LEU A 40 18.49 1.80 -6.62
CA LEU A 40 18.50 0.50 -7.30
C LEU A 40 19.75 -0.36 -6.97
N ASN A 41 20.89 0.28 -6.76
CA ASN A 41 22.16 -0.38 -6.46
C ASN A 41 22.54 -0.33 -4.97
N ASN A 42 21.66 0.17 -4.11
CA ASN A 42 21.91 0.23 -2.67
C ASN A 42 21.77 -1.18 -2.07
N PRO A 43 22.82 -1.78 -1.49
CA PRO A 43 22.77 -3.14 -0.94
C PRO A 43 21.80 -3.28 0.25
N LYS A 44 21.42 -2.17 0.89
CA LYS A 44 20.46 -2.14 1.98
C LYS A 44 19.01 -1.99 1.50
N VAL A 45 18.78 -1.83 0.21
CA VAL A 45 17.42 -1.76 -0.37
C VAL A 45 17.11 -3.08 -1.07
N ARG A 46 15.97 -3.66 -0.72
CA ARG A 46 15.42 -4.84 -1.40
C ARG A 46 14.09 -4.46 -2.04
N ILE A 47 14.00 -4.72 -3.34
CA ILE A 47 12.80 -4.41 -4.13
C ILE A 47 12.03 -5.71 -4.32
N ILE A 48 10.75 -5.69 -4.01
CA ILE A 48 9.85 -6.84 -4.12
C ILE A 48 8.68 -6.47 -5.03
N GLU A 49 8.50 -7.22 -6.10
CA GLU A 49 7.30 -7.15 -6.91
C GLU A 49 6.24 -8.11 -6.40
N VAL A 50 5.06 -7.60 -6.09
CA VAL A 50 3.88 -8.40 -5.70
C VAL A 50 2.83 -8.19 -6.78
N SER A 51 2.97 -8.93 -7.87
CA SER A 51 2.07 -8.89 -9.01
C SER A 51 1.30 -10.20 -9.15
N VAL A 52 0.09 -10.13 -9.69
CA VAL A 52 -0.80 -11.28 -9.88
C VAL A 52 -1.09 -11.57 -11.33
N THR A 53 -0.91 -10.62 -12.23
CA THR A 53 -1.07 -10.85 -13.67
C THR A 53 0.02 -11.79 -14.18
N PRO A 54 -0.33 -12.94 -14.79
CA PRO A 54 0.65 -13.90 -15.25
C PRO A 54 1.68 -13.30 -16.21
N GLY A 55 2.95 -13.59 -15.97
CA GLY A 55 4.06 -13.18 -16.85
C GLY A 55 4.40 -11.70 -16.77
N VAL A 56 3.81 -10.91 -15.87
CA VAL A 56 4.11 -9.48 -15.79
C VAL A 56 5.55 -9.23 -15.30
N TYR A 57 6.00 -9.97 -14.31
CA TYR A 57 7.36 -9.88 -13.80
C TYR A 57 8.39 -10.31 -14.86
N GLU A 58 8.12 -11.41 -15.55
CA GLU A 58 9.03 -11.99 -16.57
C GLU A 58 9.17 -11.11 -17.80
N ARG A 59 8.11 -10.38 -18.19
CA ARG A 59 8.19 -9.44 -19.31
C ARG A 59 9.02 -8.20 -18.99
N GLY A 60 9.15 -7.87 -17.72
CA GLY A 60 9.99 -6.79 -17.24
C GLY A 60 9.59 -6.36 -15.83
N HIS A 61 10.57 -6.15 -14.98
CA HIS A 61 10.42 -5.69 -13.59
C HIS A 61 11.43 -4.60 -13.28
N ILE A 62 11.25 -3.89 -12.18
CA ILE A 62 12.23 -2.89 -11.71
C ILE A 62 13.57 -3.59 -11.50
N PRO A 63 14.70 -3.04 -12.01
CA PRO A 63 16.00 -3.70 -11.93
C PRO A 63 16.35 -4.15 -10.51
N GLY A 64 16.64 -5.45 -10.37
CA GLY A 64 16.98 -6.06 -9.08
C GLY A 64 15.81 -6.50 -8.21
N ALA A 65 14.58 -6.31 -8.65
CA ALA A 65 13.40 -6.78 -7.93
C ALA A 65 13.34 -8.31 -7.85
N VAL A 66 12.79 -8.81 -6.75
CA VAL A 66 12.44 -10.22 -6.53
C VAL A 66 10.93 -10.36 -6.62
N ASN A 67 10.43 -11.41 -7.26
CA ASN A 67 9.00 -11.66 -7.39
C ASN A 67 8.44 -12.40 -6.18
N PHE A 68 7.38 -11.87 -5.59
CA PHE A 68 6.49 -12.59 -4.67
C PHE A 68 5.17 -12.85 -5.38
N ALA A 69 4.95 -14.09 -5.79
CA ALA A 69 3.67 -14.50 -6.35
C ALA A 69 2.63 -14.56 -5.22
N TRP A 70 1.70 -13.60 -5.18
CA TRP A 70 0.74 -13.45 -4.08
C TRP A 70 0.05 -14.77 -3.72
N HIS A 71 -0.52 -15.47 -4.72
CA HIS A 71 -1.27 -16.72 -4.51
C HIS A 71 -0.46 -17.88 -3.93
N ARG A 72 0.87 -17.88 -4.09
CA ARG A 72 1.74 -18.97 -3.70
C ARG A 72 2.62 -18.62 -2.51
N ASP A 73 3.13 -17.39 -2.49
CA ASP A 73 4.20 -17.02 -1.58
C ASP A 73 3.70 -16.28 -0.34
N LEU A 74 2.60 -15.53 -0.47
CA LEU A 74 2.04 -14.71 0.61
C LEU A 74 0.76 -15.30 1.21
N VAL A 75 0.10 -16.23 0.52
CA VAL A 75 -1.16 -16.86 0.94
C VAL A 75 -0.93 -18.35 1.18
N ASP A 76 -1.56 -18.88 2.21
CA ASP A 76 -1.70 -20.33 2.39
C ASP A 76 -2.87 -20.81 1.50
N PRO A 77 -2.61 -21.55 0.43
CA PRO A 77 -3.65 -21.92 -0.55
C PRO A 77 -4.67 -22.91 0.01
N VAL A 78 -4.33 -23.63 1.08
CA VAL A 78 -5.22 -24.63 1.72
C VAL A 78 -6.13 -23.96 2.73
N ARG A 79 -5.56 -23.19 3.66
CA ARG A 79 -6.33 -22.48 4.69
C ARG A 79 -6.95 -21.18 4.20
N ARG A 80 -6.52 -20.68 3.03
CA ARG A 80 -6.90 -19.37 2.46
C ARG A 80 -6.66 -18.22 3.44
N ASP A 81 -5.54 -18.31 4.14
CA ASP A 81 -5.05 -17.34 5.10
C ASP A 81 -3.69 -16.79 4.63
N ILE A 82 -3.12 -15.84 5.37
CA ILE A 82 -1.74 -15.40 5.12
C ILE A 82 -0.77 -16.58 5.29
N ALA A 83 0.37 -16.50 4.62
CA ALA A 83 1.45 -17.47 4.78
C ALA A 83 1.80 -17.65 6.26
N SER A 84 2.17 -18.87 6.66
CA SER A 84 2.59 -19.13 8.05
C SER A 84 3.85 -18.33 8.41
N GLN A 85 4.08 -18.07 9.69
CA GLN A 85 5.26 -17.39 10.20
C GLN A 85 6.56 -18.00 9.65
N GLU A 86 6.66 -19.32 9.64
CA GLU A 86 7.83 -20.06 9.18
C GLU A 86 8.05 -19.87 7.65
N ASN A 87 6.97 -20.05 6.87
CA ASN A 87 7.03 -19.90 5.41
C ASN A 87 7.38 -18.46 5.04
N PHE A 88 6.77 -17.49 5.70
CA PHE A 88 7.04 -16.08 5.46
C PHE A 88 8.49 -15.72 5.81
N GLN A 89 9.01 -16.15 6.97
CA GLN A 89 10.40 -15.95 7.33
C GLN A 89 11.38 -16.56 6.30
N THR A 90 11.07 -17.77 5.85
CA THR A 90 11.87 -18.46 4.84
C THR A 90 11.87 -17.71 3.52
N LEU A 91 10.71 -17.21 3.09
CA LEU A 91 10.55 -16.37 1.90
C LEU A 91 11.41 -15.10 1.99
N LEU A 92 11.30 -14.36 3.10
CA LEU A 92 12.04 -13.13 3.31
C LEU A 92 13.56 -13.35 3.29
N ARG A 93 14.05 -14.39 3.98
CA ARG A 93 15.47 -14.74 4.00
C ARG A 93 15.99 -15.09 2.61
N LYS A 94 15.29 -15.94 1.86
CA LYS A 94 15.64 -16.28 0.47
C LYS A 94 15.67 -15.06 -0.44
N SER A 95 14.87 -14.05 -0.14
CA SER A 95 14.80 -12.79 -0.89
C SER A 95 15.85 -11.78 -0.47
N GLY A 96 16.77 -12.15 0.41
CA GLY A 96 17.88 -11.30 0.85
C GLY A 96 17.48 -10.21 1.83
N ILE A 97 16.43 -10.42 2.62
CA ILE A 97 15.95 -9.46 3.62
C ILE A 97 16.61 -9.77 4.96
N SER A 98 17.22 -8.77 5.56
CA SER A 98 17.85 -8.76 6.88
C SER A 98 17.22 -7.67 7.75
N ALA A 99 17.56 -7.64 9.04
CA ALA A 99 16.95 -6.68 9.99
C ALA A 99 17.19 -5.20 9.63
N ASP A 100 18.27 -4.89 8.92
CA ASP A 100 18.64 -3.54 8.48
C ASP A 100 18.27 -3.22 7.03
N THR A 101 17.50 -4.11 6.39
CA THR A 101 17.08 -3.95 4.99
C THR A 101 15.85 -3.04 4.91
N THR A 102 15.90 -2.04 4.05
CA THR A 102 14.71 -1.31 3.61
C THR A 102 14.05 -2.11 2.48
N THR A 103 12.84 -2.63 2.72
CA THR A 103 12.09 -3.39 1.72
C THR A 103 11.09 -2.48 1.02
N VAL A 104 11.19 -2.37 -0.30
CA VAL A 104 10.24 -1.59 -1.12
C VAL A 104 9.35 -2.55 -1.90
N LEU A 105 8.07 -2.47 -1.65
CA LEU A 105 7.04 -3.27 -2.32
C LEU A 105 6.39 -2.46 -3.44
N TYR A 106 6.14 -3.08 -4.57
CA TYR A 106 5.36 -2.55 -5.68
C TYR A 106 4.67 -3.68 -6.43
N GLY A 107 3.70 -3.36 -7.27
CA GLY A 107 3.03 -4.38 -8.06
C GLY A 107 2.14 -3.80 -9.15
N ASP A 108 1.47 -4.70 -9.85
CA ASP A 108 0.38 -4.41 -10.77
C ASP A 108 -0.94 -4.09 -10.03
N ASN A 109 -2.06 -4.00 -10.75
CA ASN A 109 -3.40 -3.77 -10.17
C ASN A 109 -3.42 -2.62 -9.13
N ASN A 110 -2.85 -1.46 -9.49
CA ASN A 110 -2.82 -0.28 -8.63
C ASN A 110 -2.19 -0.53 -7.24
N ASN A 111 -1.17 -1.34 -7.17
CA ASN A 111 -0.47 -1.68 -5.93
C ASN A 111 -1.29 -2.43 -4.87
N TRP A 112 -2.49 -2.94 -5.17
CA TRP A 112 -3.32 -3.61 -4.14
C TRP A 112 -2.59 -4.74 -3.43
N PHE A 113 -1.98 -5.62 -4.22
CA PHE A 113 -1.28 -6.80 -3.67
C PHE A 113 0.04 -6.44 -2.99
N ALA A 114 0.70 -5.36 -3.42
CA ALA A 114 1.87 -4.81 -2.75
C ALA A 114 1.50 -4.19 -1.38
N ALA A 115 0.40 -3.44 -1.32
CA ALA A 115 -0.12 -2.90 -0.06
C ALA A 115 -0.55 -4.02 0.90
N TRP A 116 -1.24 -5.04 0.38
CA TRP A 116 -1.57 -6.24 1.16
C TRP A 116 -0.30 -6.95 1.66
N GLY A 117 0.71 -7.08 0.81
CA GLY A 117 2.01 -7.60 1.21
C GLY A 117 2.62 -6.81 2.36
N ALA A 118 2.64 -5.48 2.28
CA ALA A 118 3.14 -4.61 3.34
C ALA A 118 2.41 -4.85 4.67
N TRP A 119 1.08 -5.01 4.64
CA TRP A 119 0.31 -5.41 5.82
C TRP A 119 0.76 -6.76 6.42
N VAL A 120 1.12 -7.76 5.59
CA VAL A 120 1.64 -9.04 6.10
C VAL A 120 2.99 -8.84 6.79
N PHE A 121 3.85 -7.96 6.26
CA PHE A 121 5.10 -7.57 6.94
C PHE A 121 4.80 -6.99 8.32
N ASP A 122 3.85 -6.06 8.43
CA ASP A 122 3.45 -5.46 9.71
C ASP A 122 2.88 -6.51 10.66
N VAL A 123 2.02 -7.43 10.18
CA VAL A 123 1.46 -8.54 10.97
C VAL A 123 2.57 -9.36 11.62
N TYR A 124 3.66 -9.60 10.91
CA TYR A 124 4.82 -10.37 11.42
C TYR A 124 5.91 -9.49 12.01
N GLY A 125 5.66 -8.20 12.21
CA GLY A 125 6.55 -7.25 12.89
C GLY A 125 7.89 -7.08 12.18
N VAL A 126 7.87 -7.00 10.85
CA VAL A 126 9.03 -6.66 10.03
C VAL A 126 9.03 -5.17 9.75
N ASP A 127 10.04 -4.48 10.25
CA ASP A 127 10.19 -3.05 10.13
C ASP A 127 10.80 -2.62 8.78
N ASN A 128 10.87 -1.31 8.52
CA ASN A 128 11.49 -0.71 7.32
C ASN A 128 10.87 -1.17 5.99
N VAL A 129 9.55 -1.33 5.96
CA VAL A 129 8.78 -1.65 4.76
C VAL A 129 8.22 -0.37 4.16
N LYS A 130 8.37 -0.22 2.86
CA LYS A 130 7.91 0.92 2.07
C LYS A 130 7.06 0.45 0.91
N LEU A 131 6.13 1.27 0.47
CA LEU A 131 5.44 1.12 -0.80
C LEU A 131 5.99 2.09 -1.82
N LEU A 132 6.20 1.64 -3.04
CA LEU A 132 6.48 2.53 -4.17
C LEU A 132 5.20 3.30 -4.52
N ASP A 133 5.19 4.60 -4.28
CA ASP A 133 4.03 5.44 -4.54
C ASP A 133 3.72 5.51 -6.04
N GLY A 134 2.48 5.16 -6.42
CA GLY A 134 2.06 4.97 -7.81
C GLY A 134 2.43 3.60 -8.42
N GLY A 135 3.22 2.79 -7.74
CA GLY A 135 3.52 1.40 -8.11
C GLY A 135 4.10 1.24 -9.50
N ARG A 136 3.82 0.08 -10.10
CA ARG A 136 4.30 -0.28 -11.44
C ARG A 136 3.77 0.67 -12.52
N VAL A 137 2.51 1.07 -12.42
CA VAL A 137 1.86 1.93 -13.42
C VAL A 137 2.61 3.26 -13.57
N LYS A 138 2.97 3.90 -12.46
CA LYS A 138 3.72 5.16 -12.47
C LYS A 138 5.15 4.96 -12.97
N TRP A 139 5.83 3.91 -12.53
CA TRP A 139 7.19 3.58 -13.00
C TRP A 139 7.26 3.45 -14.52
N GLU A 140 6.31 2.72 -15.11
CA GLU A 140 6.19 2.53 -16.55
C GLU A 140 5.77 3.81 -17.29
N ALA A 141 4.82 4.58 -16.75
CA ALA A 141 4.39 5.85 -17.32
C ALA A 141 5.53 6.87 -17.40
N GLU A 142 6.44 6.85 -16.44
CA GLU A 142 7.66 7.67 -16.42
C GLU A 142 8.78 7.09 -17.31
N LYS A 143 8.52 5.98 -18.01
CA LYS A 143 9.48 5.28 -18.90
C LYS A 143 10.80 4.94 -18.23
N ARG A 144 10.75 4.60 -16.93
CA ARG A 144 11.92 4.17 -16.17
C ARG A 144 12.34 2.76 -16.60
N ALA A 145 13.62 2.44 -16.37
CA ALA A 145 14.20 1.17 -16.80
C ALA A 145 13.48 -0.05 -16.19
N LEU A 146 13.29 -1.06 -17.02
CA LEU A 146 12.87 -2.41 -16.62
C LEU A 146 13.97 -3.41 -17.01
N ASP A 147 14.09 -4.49 -16.25
CA ASP A 147 14.96 -5.64 -16.52
C ASP A 147 14.10 -6.91 -16.56
N ASN A 148 14.45 -7.88 -17.40
CA ASN A 148 13.79 -9.19 -17.46
C ASN A 148 14.65 -10.31 -16.89
N ARG A 149 15.81 -9.98 -16.34
CA ARG A 149 16.75 -10.93 -15.74
C ARG A 149 16.49 -11.05 -14.25
N ALA A 150 15.88 -12.16 -13.85
CA ALA A 150 15.71 -12.45 -12.43
C ALA A 150 17.08 -12.56 -11.73
N LYS A 151 17.22 -11.90 -10.60
CA LYS A 151 18.40 -12.00 -9.73
C LYS A 151 18.07 -12.87 -8.53
N THR A 152 18.97 -13.77 -8.19
CA THR A 152 18.91 -14.49 -6.92
C THR A 152 19.74 -13.73 -5.90
N PRO A 153 19.14 -13.11 -4.90
CA PRO A 153 19.89 -12.39 -3.89
C PRO A 153 20.65 -13.35 -2.96
N VAL A 154 21.69 -12.84 -2.32
CA VAL A 154 22.30 -13.54 -1.17
C VAL A 154 21.26 -13.60 -0.07
N ALA A 155 21.11 -14.75 0.58
CA ALA A 155 20.13 -14.94 1.64
C ALA A 155 20.35 -13.95 2.81
N GLY A 156 19.26 -13.40 3.29
CA GLY A 156 19.24 -12.54 4.48
C GLY A 156 19.08 -13.34 5.77
N ASN A 157 18.95 -12.61 6.87
CA ASN A 157 18.88 -13.22 8.21
C ASN A 157 17.74 -12.67 9.08
N VAL A 158 16.73 -12.02 8.47
CA VAL A 158 15.60 -11.47 9.21
C VAL A 158 14.93 -12.52 10.08
N THR A 159 14.47 -12.11 11.26
CA THR A 159 13.63 -12.92 12.15
C THR A 159 12.28 -12.21 12.27
N VAL A 160 11.21 -12.94 11.97
CA VAL A 160 9.85 -12.42 12.08
C VAL A 160 9.26 -12.76 13.45
N LYS A 161 8.34 -11.91 13.91
CA LYS A 161 7.65 -12.09 15.20
C LYS A 161 6.42 -12.97 15.02
N ALA A 162 5.84 -13.42 16.13
CA ALA A 162 4.50 -14.01 16.11
C ALA A 162 3.49 -13.00 15.53
N ALA A 163 2.49 -13.51 14.81
CA ALA A 163 1.50 -12.67 14.17
C ALA A 163 0.78 -11.75 15.16
N ASN A 164 0.82 -10.45 14.89
CA ASN A 164 0.09 -9.46 15.67
C ASN A 164 -1.42 -9.57 15.36
N LYS A 165 -2.16 -10.13 16.30
CA LYS A 165 -3.62 -10.33 16.16
C LYS A 165 -4.42 -9.04 16.10
N GLN A 166 -3.88 -7.91 16.58
CA GLN A 166 -4.55 -6.61 16.57
C GLN A 166 -4.63 -6.01 15.17
N LEU A 167 -3.75 -6.44 14.26
CA LEU A 167 -3.76 -6.02 12.85
C LEU A 167 -4.66 -6.91 11.97
N ARG A 168 -5.43 -7.82 12.58
CA ARG A 168 -6.28 -8.76 11.87
C ARG A 168 -7.68 -8.75 12.46
N ALA A 169 -8.69 -8.70 11.60
CA ALA A 169 -10.07 -8.85 12.00
C ALA A 169 -10.66 -10.15 11.44
N PHE A 170 -11.45 -10.83 12.22
CA PHE A 170 -12.12 -12.06 11.87
C PHE A 170 -13.64 -11.89 11.97
N LEU A 171 -14.39 -12.88 11.49
CA LEU A 171 -15.86 -12.84 11.49
C LEU A 171 -16.48 -12.44 12.85
N PRO A 172 -16.02 -12.96 14.02
CA PRO A 172 -16.56 -12.51 15.30
C PRO A 172 -16.38 -11.02 15.58
N ASP A 173 -15.26 -10.43 15.15
CA ASP A 173 -14.97 -9.01 15.33
C ASP A 173 -15.91 -8.15 14.47
N VAL A 174 -16.14 -8.57 13.22
CA VAL A 174 -17.05 -7.90 12.29
C VAL A 174 -18.50 -8.01 12.79
N ILE A 175 -18.92 -9.17 13.29
CA ILE A 175 -20.25 -9.36 13.91
C ILE A 175 -20.42 -8.43 15.12
N ALA A 176 -19.42 -8.36 16.00
CA ALA A 176 -19.47 -7.48 17.17
C ALA A 176 -19.62 -6.01 16.79
N ALA A 177 -18.93 -5.56 15.74
CA ALA A 177 -19.05 -4.20 15.20
C ALA A 177 -20.44 -3.96 14.56
N ALA A 178 -20.92 -4.89 13.73
CA ALA A 178 -22.23 -4.78 13.08
C ALA A 178 -23.40 -4.74 14.07
N GLU A 179 -23.30 -5.48 15.18
CA GLU A 179 -24.28 -5.51 16.27
C GLU A 179 -24.06 -4.40 17.31
N LYS A 180 -23.15 -3.46 17.07
CA LYS A 180 -22.81 -2.36 17.97
C LYS A 180 -22.35 -2.80 19.37
N ARG A 181 -21.73 -3.98 19.47
CA ARG A 181 -21.13 -4.51 20.70
C ARG A 181 -19.67 -4.10 20.89
N SER A 182 -19.13 -3.33 19.94
CA SER A 182 -17.80 -2.74 19.99
C SER A 182 -17.82 -1.34 19.39
N ASP A 183 -16.80 -0.53 19.71
CA ASP A 183 -16.63 0.84 19.18
C ASP A 183 -15.93 0.86 17.81
N VAL A 184 -15.72 -0.30 17.19
CA VAL A 184 -15.06 -0.42 15.90
C VAL A 184 -15.96 0.06 14.78
N GLN A 185 -15.41 0.88 13.88
CA GLN A 185 -16.08 1.32 12.67
C GLN A 185 -15.75 0.38 11.49
N LEU A 186 -16.75 0.09 10.66
CA LEU A 186 -16.59 -0.76 9.48
C LEU A 186 -16.53 0.10 8.22
N VAL A 187 -15.50 -0.12 7.39
CA VAL A 187 -15.34 0.56 6.12
C VAL A 187 -15.30 -0.46 4.98
N ASP A 188 -16.29 -0.39 4.11
CA ASP A 188 -16.33 -1.14 2.85
C ASP A 188 -15.57 -0.35 1.78
N ILE A 189 -14.45 -0.90 1.31
CA ILE A 189 -13.60 -0.24 0.31
C ILE A 189 -13.94 -0.64 -1.13
N ARG A 190 -14.99 -1.44 -1.33
CA ARG A 190 -15.49 -1.85 -2.64
C ARG A 190 -16.17 -0.68 -3.37
N SER A 191 -16.53 -0.89 -4.61
CA SER A 191 -17.29 0.10 -5.38
C SER A 191 -18.66 0.38 -4.74
N ALA A 192 -19.22 1.55 -5.02
CA ALA A 192 -20.57 1.91 -4.56
C ALA A 192 -21.63 0.92 -5.07
N ASP A 193 -21.46 0.33 -6.26
CA ASP A 193 -22.39 -0.66 -6.81
C ASP A 193 -22.30 -2.01 -6.09
N GLU A 194 -21.10 -2.45 -5.67
CA GLU A 194 -20.94 -3.61 -4.77
C GLU A 194 -21.57 -3.33 -3.40
N TYR A 195 -21.31 -2.16 -2.83
CA TYR A 195 -21.87 -1.74 -1.54
C TYR A 195 -23.40 -1.70 -1.54
N ASN A 196 -24.00 -1.15 -2.59
CA ASN A 196 -25.45 -1.01 -2.73
C ASN A 196 -26.14 -2.31 -3.21
N GLY A 197 -25.37 -3.37 -3.45
CA GLY A 197 -25.92 -4.66 -3.88
C GLY A 197 -26.39 -4.73 -5.33
N LYS A 198 -25.98 -3.78 -6.18
CA LYS A 198 -26.30 -3.79 -7.61
C LYS A 198 -25.47 -4.84 -8.36
N VAL A 199 -24.23 -5.09 -7.89
CA VAL A 199 -23.34 -6.10 -8.45
C VAL A 199 -22.69 -6.90 -7.30
N PHE A 200 -22.32 -8.16 -7.58
CA PHE A 200 -21.64 -9.03 -6.61
C PHE A 200 -20.13 -8.89 -6.67
N ALA A 201 -19.58 -8.46 -7.80
CA ALA A 201 -18.17 -8.24 -8.04
C ALA A 201 -17.99 -7.32 -9.26
N PRO A 202 -16.81 -6.73 -9.47
CA PRO A 202 -16.49 -6.06 -10.73
C PRO A 202 -16.62 -7.00 -11.93
N GLN A 203 -16.87 -6.44 -13.11
CA GLN A 203 -16.97 -7.20 -14.34
C GLN A 203 -15.69 -8.02 -14.60
N GLY A 204 -15.84 -9.27 -15.03
CA GLY A 204 -14.74 -10.17 -15.36
C GLY A 204 -14.11 -10.89 -14.17
N VAL A 205 -14.55 -10.62 -12.95
CA VAL A 205 -14.07 -11.31 -11.74
C VAL A 205 -14.89 -12.59 -11.53
N GLN A 206 -14.20 -13.73 -11.38
CA GLN A 206 -14.85 -15.03 -11.18
C GLN A 206 -15.33 -15.26 -9.75
N GLU A 207 -14.63 -14.69 -8.75
CA GLU A 207 -15.00 -14.80 -7.34
C GLU A 207 -16.09 -13.79 -7.00
N LEU A 208 -17.26 -14.30 -6.66
CA LEU A 208 -18.42 -13.48 -6.31
C LEU A 208 -18.57 -13.39 -4.78
N ALA A 209 -19.17 -12.29 -4.33
CA ALA A 209 -19.65 -12.21 -2.96
C ALA A 209 -20.80 -13.21 -2.75
N VAL A 210 -20.90 -13.79 -1.54
CA VAL A 210 -21.99 -14.73 -1.21
C VAL A 210 -23.34 -14.02 -1.16
N ARG A 211 -23.35 -12.75 -0.80
CA ARG A 211 -24.55 -11.89 -0.68
C ARG A 211 -24.31 -10.54 -1.32
N ALA A 212 -25.36 -9.97 -1.89
CA ALA A 212 -25.37 -8.60 -2.37
C ALA A 212 -25.39 -7.61 -1.20
N GLY A 213 -24.87 -6.40 -1.42
CA GLY A 213 -24.85 -5.34 -0.43
C GLY A 213 -23.64 -5.36 0.48
N HIS A 214 -23.79 -4.81 1.69
CA HIS A 214 -22.68 -4.55 2.62
C HIS A 214 -23.00 -5.05 4.04
N VAL A 215 -21.98 -5.09 4.89
CA VAL A 215 -22.14 -5.43 6.31
C VAL A 215 -22.94 -4.33 7.02
N PRO A 216 -23.99 -4.65 7.78
CA PRO A 216 -24.80 -3.64 8.48
C PRO A 216 -23.94 -2.68 9.31
N GLY A 217 -24.21 -1.38 9.13
CA GLY A 217 -23.47 -0.31 9.81
C GLY A 217 -22.12 0.07 9.19
N ALA A 218 -21.68 -0.58 8.14
CA ALA A 218 -20.48 -0.17 7.40
C ALA A 218 -20.74 1.11 6.60
N VAL A 219 -19.72 1.96 6.50
CA VAL A 219 -19.68 3.09 5.55
C VAL A 219 -18.90 2.69 4.30
N ASN A 220 -19.17 3.35 3.17
CA ASN A 220 -18.48 3.06 1.93
C ASN A 220 -17.47 4.14 1.58
N VAL A 221 -16.22 3.75 1.46
CA VAL A 221 -15.13 4.56 0.91
C VAL A 221 -14.40 3.71 -0.13
N PRO A 222 -14.81 3.76 -1.40
CA PRO A 222 -14.11 3.04 -2.46
C PRO A 222 -12.61 3.34 -2.47
N TRP A 223 -11.78 2.29 -2.54
CA TRP A 223 -10.31 2.43 -2.49
C TRP A 223 -9.77 3.50 -3.46
N GLY A 224 -10.37 3.64 -4.64
CA GLY A 224 -9.99 4.65 -5.64
C GLY A 224 -10.14 6.10 -5.17
N GLN A 225 -10.88 6.36 -4.09
CA GLN A 225 -10.93 7.69 -3.49
C GLN A 225 -9.67 8.05 -2.69
N ALA A 226 -8.84 7.06 -2.36
CA ALA A 226 -7.59 7.28 -1.62
C ALA A 226 -6.39 7.59 -2.53
N VAL A 227 -6.54 7.43 -3.85
CA VAL A 227 -5.45 7.62 -4.82
C VAL A 227 -5.78 8.72 -5.84
N ALA A 228 -4.73 9.30 -6.42
CA ALA A 228 -4.78 10.22 -7.54
C ALA A 228 -4.84 9.47 -8.88
N ALA A 229 -5.00 10.20 -9.99
CA ALA A 229 -5.13 9.61 -11.32
C ALA A 229 -3.88 8.85 -11.79
N ASP A 230 -2.70 9.20 -11.28
CA ASP A 230 -1.42 8.53 -11.58
C ASP A 230 -1.12 7.35 -10.63
N GLY A 231 -2.08 6.97 -9.77
CA GLY A 231 -1.96 5.88 -8.81
C GLY A 231 -1.23 6.23 -7.51
N THR A 232 -0.74 7.46 -7.35
CA THR A 232 -0.14 7.90 -6.08
C THR A 232 -1.20 8.10 -5.01
N PHE A 233 -0.83 7.95 -3.75
CA PHE A 233 -1.72 8.27 -2.65
C PHE A 233 -2.03 9.77 -2.61
N LYS A 234 -3.26 10.11 -2.27
CA LYS A 234 -3.63 11.49 -1.94
C LYS A 234 -2.90 11.96 -0.69
N SER A 235 -2.78 13.27 -0.54
CA SER A 235 -2.19 13.87 0.65
C SER A 235 -2.98 13.49 1.92
N ALA A 236 -2.32 13.53 3.07
CA ALA A 236 -2.95 13.26 4.36
C ALA A 236 -4.19 14.15 4.61
N GLU A 237 -4.15 15.41 4.14
CA GLU A 237 -5.27 16.34 4.27
C GLU A 237 -6.45 15.94 3.39
N GLU A 238 -6.20 15.52 2.15
CA GLU A 238 -7.24 15.01 1.24
C GLU A 238 -7.85 13.71 1.77
N LEU A 239 -7.01 12.80 2.27
CA LEU A 239 -7.48 11.56 2.90
C LEU A 239 -8.35 11.83 4.12
N LYS A 240 -7.95 12.76 5.00
CA LYS A 240 -8.79 13.19 6.14
C LYS A 240 -10.15 13.72 5.69
N LYS A 241 -10.22 14.46 4.59
CA LYS A 241 -11.50 14.93 4.02
C LYS A 241 -12.34 13.77 3.50
N VAL A 242 -11.74 12.84 2.76
CA VAL A 242 -12.43 11.67 2.19
C VAL A 242 -13.04 10.80 3.29
N TYR A 243 -12.24 10.42 4.28
CA TYR A 243 -12.70 9.55 5.37
C TYR A 243 -13.58 10.30 6.37
N GLY A 244 -13.26 11.56 6.67
CA GLY A 244 -14.07 12.41 7.57
C GLY A 244 -15.48 12.68 7.04
N ALA A 245 -15.69 12.73 5.72
CA ALA A 245 -17.00 12.89 5.12
C ALA A 245 -17.99 11.76 5.46
N VAL A 246 -17.48 10.59 5.86
CA VAL A 246 -18.28 9.43 6.29
C VAL A 246 -18.12 9.14 7.79
N GLY A 247 -17.56 10.08 8.56
CA GLY A 247 -17.43 9.98 10.02
C GLY A 247 -16.24 9.13 10.50
N ILE A 248 -15.26 8.88 9.64
CA ILE A 248 -14.00 8.21 10.00
C ILE A 248 -12.94 9.27 10.23
N ASP A 249 -12.68 9.62 11.48
CA ASP A 249 -11.76 10.68 11.89
C ASP A 249 -10.50 10.18 12.63
N GLY A 250 -10.38 8.87 12.80
CA GLY A 250 -9.27 8.24 13.51
C GLY A 250 -9.42 8.18 15.02
N SER A 251 -10.56 8.62 15.57
CA SER A 251 -10.84 8.53 17.02
C SER A 251 -11.18 7.13 17.49
N LYS A 252 -11.59 6.25 16.57
CA LYS A 252 -12.00 4.87 16.83
C LYS A 252 -11.20 3.88 15.98
N PRO A 253 -11.03 2.64 16.43
CA PRO A 253 -10.50 1.56 15.59
C PRO A 253 -11.37 1.34 14.35
N VAL A 254 -10.74 0.98 13.25
CA VAL A 254 -11.41 0.74 11.97
C VAL A 254 -11.08 -0.66 11.48
N ILE A 255 -12.10 -1.39 11.02
CA ILE A 255 -11.93 -2.60 10.22
C ILE A 255 -12.30 -2.25 8.77
N THR A 256 -11.33 -2.40 7.87
CA THR A 256 -11.60 -2.33 6.44
C THR A 256 -11.90 -3.71 5.90
N TYR A 257 -12.76 -3.81 4.90
CA TYR A 257 -13.04 -5.07 4.24
C TYR A 257 -13.37 -4.88 2.76
N CYS A 258 -13.14 -5.91 1.99
CA CYS A 258 -13.60 -6.02 0.62
C CYS A 258 -14.31 -7.37 0.38
N ARG A 259 -14.22 -7.96 -0.81
CA ARG A 259 -14.84 -9.24 -1.14
C ARG A 259 -14.06 -10.44 -0.59
N ILE A 260 -12.74 -10.46 -0.79
CA ILE A 260 -11.84 -11.54 -0.36
C ILE A 260 -10.64 -11.03 0.46
N GLY A 261 -10.57 -9.75 0.77
CA GLY A 261 -9.53 -9.15 1.60
C GLY A 261 -8.25 -8.71 0.84
N GLU A 262 -8.23 -8.74 -0.49
CA GLU A 262 -7.04 -8.35 -1.28
C GLU A 262 -6.89 -6.84 -1.48
N ARG A 263 -7.99 -6.10 -1.37
CA ARG A 263 -8.04 -4.63 -1.55
C ARG A 263 -8.13 -3.84 -0.25
N SER A 264 -8.24 -4.54 0.89
CA SER A 264 -8.49 -3.91 2.20
C SER A 264 -7.38 -4.13 3.19
#